data_fc21f5556d07c95623c7eabeca8f5263
#
_entry.id   fc21f5556d07c95623c7eabeca8f5263
#
_cell.length_a   1.000
_cell.length_b   1.000
_cell.length_c   1.000
_cell.angle_alpha   90.00
_cell.angle_beta   90.00
_cell.angle_gamma   90.00
#
_symmetry.space_group_name_H-M   'P 1'
#
loop_
_entity.id
_entity.type
_entity.pdbx_description
1 polymer ?
#
loop_
_entity_poly.entity_id
_entity_poly.type
_entity_poly.pdbx_seq_one_letter_code
_entity_poly.pdbx_strand_id
1 'polypeptide(L)'
;MVDLDPRWVNKLIKRGAFQELEAYKSHVIDQGLTVLRAHENVHCLFTTPKLLEALCEKINLKKHGIKGIFCGGTEMTAQFHRFAREELVPGIDFVPTYGNTLMGLACHKPFDPADNYAITYYPPSPRAVIEMVNPDNPEEPVEYGKTGRVMLTTLTKDFFMPRFLERDEGERAEPIEKYPWDGVSNVRVFAQLQESVIVGVY
;
A
#
# COMPACT_ATOMS: atom_id res chain seq x y z
N MET A 1 0.65 -18.50 1.84
CA MET A 1 0.77 -17.36 0.90
C MET A 1 -0.12 -17.66 -0.29
N VAL A 2 -0.92 -16.70 -0.73
CA VAL A 2 -1.76 -16.86 -1.92
C VAL A 2 -0.90 -16.62 -3.16
N ASP A 3 -1.05 -17.45 -4.18
CA ASP A 3 -0.29 -17.34 -5.43
C ASP A 3 -1.01 -16.39 -6.39
N LEU A 4 -0.43 -15.21 -6.56
CA LEU A 4 -0.91 -14.19 -7.48
C LEU A 4 0.25 -13.68 -8.35
N ASP A 5 0.18 -13.90 -9.65
CA ASP A 5 1.17 -13.40 -10.61
C ASP A 5 0.62 -12.22 -11.42
N PRO A 6 1.03 -10.97 -11.12
CA PRO A 6 0.62 -9.78 -11.85
C PRO A 6 0.93 -9.85 -13.35
N ARG A 7 2.00 -10.53 -13.73
CA ARG A 7 2.40 -10.66 -15.14
C ARG A 7 1.40 -11.53 -15.91
N TRP A 8 0.88 -12.59 -15.25
CA TRP A 8 -0.15 -13.43 -15.83
C TRP A 8 -1.46 -12.68 -16.04
N VAL A 9 -1.90 -11.93 -15.03
CA VAL A 9 -3.09 -11.08 -15.13
C VAL A 9 -2.95 -10.08 -16.28
N ASN A 10 -1.82 -9.39 -16.39
CA ASN A 10 -1.55 -8.48 -17.50
C ASN A 10 -1.61 -9.14 -18.87
N LYS A 11 -1.09 -10.36 -18.97
CA LYS A 11 -1.15 -11.14 -20.20
C LYS A 11 -2.58 -11.47 -20.58
N LEU A 12 -3.43 -11.84 -19.61
CA LEU A 12 -4.85 -12.11 -19.84
C LEU A 12 -5.60 -10.84 -20.28
N ILE A 13 -5.37 -9.70 -19.63
CA ILE A 13 -5.98 -8.43 -20.01
C ILE A 13 -5.60 -8.05 -21.45
N LYS A 14 -4.30 -8.09 -21.79
CA LYS A 14 -3.82 -7.75 -23.15
C LYS A 14 -4.39 -8.66 -24.23
N ARG A 15 -4.74 -9.89 -23.91
CA ARG A 15 -5.36 -10.87 -24.82
C ARG A 15 -6.88 -10.76 -24.89
N GLY A 16 -7.52 -9.94 -24.03
CA GLY A 16 -8.96 -9.90 -23.88
C GLY A 16 -9.59 -11.19 -23.31
N ALA A 17 -8.81 -11.99 -22.61
CA ALA A 17 -9.22 -13.28 -22.04
C ALA A 17 -9.94 -13.08 -20.69
N PHE A 18 -11.05 -12.36 -20.68
CA PHE A 18 -11.74 -11.94 -19.46
C PHE A 18 -12.31 -13.11 -18.66
N GLN A 19 -12.78 -14.18 -19.32
CA GLN A 19 -13.26 -15.38 -18.61
C GLN A 19 -12.15 -16.09 -17.83
N GLU A 20 -10.96 -16.21 -18.44
CA GLU A 20 -9.77 -16.78 -17.76
C GLU A 20 -9.32 -15.86 -16.62
N LEU A 21 -9.41 -14.54 -16.80
CA LEU A 21 -9.10 -13.57 -15.75
C LEU A 21 -10.02 -13.72 -14.54
N GLU A 22 -11.33 -13.83 -14.75
CA GLU A 22 -12.28 -14.02 -13.66
C GLU A 22 -12.11 -15.37 -12.96
N ALA A 23 -11.84 -16.44 -13.71
CA ALA A 23 -11.51 -17.74 -13.13
C ALA A 23 -10.25 -17.68 -12.26
N TYR A 24 -9.22 -16.95 -12.72
CA TYR A 24 -7.99 -16.75 -11.96
C TYR A 24 -8.21 -15.94 -10.67
N LYS A 25 -8.97 -14.85 -10.74
CA LYS A 25 -9.36 -14.07 -9.55
C LYS A 25 -10.13 -14.93 -8.54
N SER A 26 -11.10 -15.70 -8.99
CA SER A 26 -11.85 -16.62 -8.13
C SER A 26 -10.93 -17.63 -7.45
N HIS A 27 -9.97 -18.20 -8.19
CA HIS A 27 -8.99 -19.13 -7.65
C HIS A 27 -8.12 -18.49 -6.54
N VAL A 28 -7.68 -17.24 -6.74
CA VAL A 28 -6.90 -16.49 -5.73
C VAL A 28 -7.71 -16.27 -4.45
N ILE A 29 -9.00 -15.91 -4.58
CA ILE A 29 -9.91 -15.75 -3.45
C ILE A 29 -10.09 -17.08 -2.72
N ASP A 30 -10.34 -18.16 -3.45
CA ASP A 30 -10.54 -19.51 -2.88
C ASP A 30 -9.29 -20.03 -2.15
N GLN A 31 -8.10 -19.72 -2.62
CA GLN A 31 -6.86 -20.00 -1.88
C GLN A 31 -6.84 -19.25 -0.53
N GLY A 32 -7.16 -17.95 -0.52
CA GLY A 32 -7.26 -17.16 0.70
C GLY A 32 -8.27 -17.73 1.68
N LEU A 33 -9.46 -18.06 1.21
CA LEU A 33 -10.52 -18.68 2.01
C LEU A 33 -10.11 -20.04 2.57
N THR A 34 -9.42 -20.86 1.76
CA THR A 34 -8.92 -22.18 2.18
C THR A 34 -7.93 -22.04 3.33
N VAL A 35 -6.97 -21.11 3.21
CA VAL A 35 -6.00 -20.85 4.29
C VAL A 35 -6.70 -20.39 5.56
N LEU A 36 -7.63 -19.44 5.46
CA LEU A 36 -8.35 -18.91 6.61
C LEU A 36 -9.24 -19.94 7.31
N ARG A 37 -9.84 -20.86 6.55
CA ARG A 37 -10.68 -21.95 7.10
C ARG A 37 -9.87 -23.11 7.69
N ALA A 38 -8.67 -23.35 7.15
CA ALA A 38 -7.81 -24.44 7.61
C ALA A 38 -6.98 -24.14 8.84
N HIS A 39 -6.82 -22.85 9.20
CA HIS A 39 -5.91 -22.40 10.25
C HIS A 39 -6.60 -21.47 11.25
N GLU A 40 -6.89 -21.97 12.43
CA GLU A 40 -7.53 -21.19 13.51
C GLU A 40 -6.60 -20.14 14.16
N ASN A 41 -5.30 -20.23 13.94
CA ASN A 41 -4.28 -19.34 14.51
C ASN A 41 -3.81 -18.22 13.59
N VAL A 42 -4.52 -17.95 12.50
CA VAL A 42 -4.26 -16.79 11.64
C VAL A 42 -4.91 -15.56 12.27
N HIS A 43 -4.10 -14.62 12.75
CA HIS A 43 -4.58 -13.40 13.41
C HIS A 43 -4.27 -12.12 12.65
N CYS A 44 -3.43 -12.19 11.64
CA CYS A 44 -3.02 -11.04 10.85
C CYS A 44 -3.01 -11.36 9.36
N LEU A 45 -3.48 -10.40 8.54
CA LEU A 45 -3.45 -10.49 7.08
C LEU A 45 -2.57 -9.40 6.50
N PHE A 46 -1.78 -9.78 5.49
CA PHE A 46 -1.20 -8.85 4.52
C PHE A 46 -1.99 -8.99 3.22
N THR A 47 -2.60 -7.93 2.75
CA THR A 47 -3.53 -8.01 1.62
C THR A 47 -3.56 -6.70 0.83
N THR A 48 -4.27 -6.73 -0.29
CA THR A 48 -4.58 -5.55 -1.09
C THR A 48 -6.04 -5.13 -0.88
N PRO A 49 -6.43 -3.89 -1.19
CA PRO A 49 -7.82 -3.43 -1.07
C PRO A 49 -8.81 -4.37 -1.76
N LYS A 50 -8.57 -4.72 -3.01
CA LYS A 50 -9.48 -5.57 -3.81
C LYS A 50 -9.62 -6.99 -3.25
N LEU A 51 -8.51 -7.59 -2.83
CA LEU A 51 -8.58 -8.92 -2.23
C LEU A 51 -9.28 -8.89 -0.87
N LEU A 52 -9.08 -7.83 -0.08
CA LEU A 52 -9.78 -7.63 1.18
C LEU A 52 -11.29 -7.55 0.98
N GLU A 53 -11.76 -6.71 0.04
CA GLU A 53 -13.18 -6.61 -0.32
C GLU A 53 -13.75 -7.98 -0.68
N ALA A 54 -13.08 -8.68 -1.61
CA ALA A 54 -13.51 -9.99 -2.08
C ALA A 54 -13.57 -11.07 -0.99
N LEU A 55 -12.65 -11.06 -0.04
CA LEU A 55 -12.67 -11.95 1.12
C LEU A 55 -13.84 -11.60 2.06
N CYS A 56 -14.06 -10.31 2.33
CA CYS A 56 -15.14 -9.85 3.22
C CYS A 56 -16.54 -10.16 2.67
N GLU A 57 -16.71 -10.22 1.34
CA GLU A 57 -17.97 -10.69 0.70
C GLU A 57 -18.27 -12.16 1.04
N LYS A 58 -17.27 -12.97 1.32
CA LYS A 58 -17.42 -14.43 1.50
C LYS A 58 -17.41 -14.85 2.98
N ILE A 59 -16.66 -14.10 3.83
CA ILE A 59 -16.50 -14.46 5.24
C ILE A 59 -16.42 -13.20 6.13
N ASN A 60 -16.79 -13.37 7.39
CA ASN A 60 -16.54 -12.35 8.41
C ASN A 60 -15.17 -12.58 9.07
N LEU A 61 -14.18 -11.77 8.67
CA LEU A 61 -12.80 -11.92 9.12
C LEU A 61 -12.66 -11.86 10.66
N LYS A 62 -13.43 -11.01 11.33
CA LYS A 62 -13.40 -10.89 12.79
C LYS A 62 -13.85 -12.19 13.48
N LYS A 63 -14.89 -12.84 12.95
CA LYS A 63 -15.35 -14.15 13.47
C LYS A 63 -14.34 -15.27 13.22
N HIS A 64 -13.49 -15.13 12.21
CA HIS A 64 -12.39 -16.05 11.94
C HIS A 64 -11.10 -15.74 12.73
N GLY A 65 -11.16 -14.83 13.71
CA GLY A 65 -10.05 -14.56 14.61
C GLY A 65 -9.03 -13.55 14.11
N ILE A 66 -9.27 -12.89 12.97
CA ILE A 66 -8.39 -11.83 12.45
C ILE A 66 -8.50 -10.61 13.35
N LYS A 67 -7.34 -10.13 13.81
CA LYS A 67 -7.19 -8.98 14.72
C LYS A 67 -6.52 -7.80 14.06
N GLY A 68 -5.69 -8.04 13.03
CA GLY A 68 -4.96 -7.00 12.32
C GLY A 68 -4.89 -7.24 10.82
N ILE A 69 -4.93 -6.15 10.06
CA ILE A 69 -4.84 -6.16 8.59
C ILE A 69 -3.83 -5.11 8.16
N PHE A 70 -2.78 -5.54 7.47
CA PHE A 70 -1.88 -4.69 6.71
C PHE A 70 -2.36 -4.68 5.27
N CYS A 71 -2.77 -3.51 4.79
CA CYS A 71 -3.38 -3.35 3.48
C CYS A 71 -2.60 -2.36 2.62
N GLY A 72 -2.20 -2.79 1.42
CA GLY A 72 -1.42 -1.94 0.52
C GLY A 72 -1.18 -2.61 -0.84
N GLY A 73 -0.10 -2.21 -1.52
CA GLY A 73 0.23 -2.71 -2.85
C GLY A 73 -0.49 -2.00 -4.00
N THR A 74 -1.45 -1.13 -3.68
CA THR A 74 -2.10 -0.20 -4.60
C THR A 74 -2.29 1.14 -3.90
N GLU A 75 -2.71 2.16 -4.64
CA GLU A 75 -3.08 3.45 -4.05
C GLU A 75 -4.11 3.27 -2.94
N MET A 76 -3.87 3.94 -1.81
CA MET A 76 -4.76 3.91 -0.64
C MET A 76 -5.32 5.30 -0.40
N THR A 77 -6.61 5.48 -0.69
CA THR A 77 -7.29 6.76 -0.49
C THR A 77 -7.87 6.90 0.91
N ALA A 78 -8.09 8.14 1.36
CA ALA A 78 -8.78 8.41 2.63
C ALA A 78 -10.21 7.83 2.64
N GLN A 79 -10.90 7.83 1.48
CA GLN A 79 -12.23 7.23 1.35
C GLN A 79 -12.20 5.72 1.58
N PHE A 80 -11.24 5.01 0.96
CA PHE A 80 -11.11 3.57 1.20
C PHE A 80 -10.68 3.28 2.64
N HIS A 81 -9.77 4.09 3.21
CA HIS A 81 -9.36 3.96 4.60
C HIS A 81 -10.56 4.07 5.56
N ARG A 82 -11.44 5.06 5.33
CA ARG A 82 -12.69 5.21 6.09
C ARG A 82 -13.60 3.99 5.92
N PHE A 83 -13.90 3.64 4.67
CA PHE A 83 -14.75 2.48 4.35
C PHE A 83 -14.23 1.18 4.99
N ALA A 84 -12.92 0.94 4.91
CA ALA A 84 -12.31 -0.24 5.51
C ALA A 84 -12.52 -0.28 7.04
N ARG A 85 -12.29 0.84 7.74
CA ARG A 85 -12.38 0.89 9.20
C ARG A 85 -13.82 0.88 9.72
N GLU A 86 -14.72 1.58 9.04
CA GLU A 86 -16.11 1.76 9.52
C GLU A 86 -17.05 0.65 9.04
N GLU A 87 -16.87 0.14 7.84
CA GLU A 87 -17.85 -0.73 7.19
C GLU A 87 -17.29 -2.12 6.87
N LEU A 88 -16.10 -2.20 6.27
CA LEU A 88 -15.58 -3.46 5.75
C LEU A 88 -15.05 -4.38 6.85
N VAL A 89 -14.24 -3.84 7.76
CA VAL A 89 -13.60 -4.61 8.85
C VAL A 89 -13.69 -3.89 10.22
N PRO A 90 -14.90 -3.51 10.66
CA PRO A 90 -15.06 -2.74 11.90
C PRO A 90 -14.55 -3.51 13.13
N GLY A 91 -13.70 -2.83 13.90
CA GLY A 91 -13.11 -3.38 15.12
C GLY A 91 -12.00 -4.40 14.86
N ILE A 92 -11.39 -4.39 13.67
CA ILE A 92 -10.10 -4.98 13.37
C ILE A 92 -9.08 -3.83 13.22
N ASP A 93 -7.86 -4.01 13.73
CA ASP A 93 -6.80 -3.04 13.52
C ASP A 93 -6.41 -2.99 12.04
N PHE A 94 -6.71 -1.86 11.39
CA PHE A 94 -6.42 -1.67 9.97
C PHE A 94 -5.23 -0.72 9.81
N VAL A 95 -4.19 -1.19 9.13
CA VAL A 95 -2.93 -0.48 8.91
C VAL A 95 -2.68 -0.35 7.41
N PRO A 96 -2.88 0.85 6.83
CA PRO A 96 -2.43 1.13 5.47
C PRO A 96 -0.92 0.94 5.35
N THR A 97 -0.47 0.34 4.25
CA THR A 97 0.95 0.11 4.01
C THR A 97 1.42 0.75 2.71
N TYR A 98 2.60 1.34 2.77
CA TYR A 98 3.33 1.85 1.62
C TYR A 98 4.76 1.33 1.65
N GLY A 99 5.28 0.97 0.51
CA GLY A 99 6.65 0.51 0.40
C GLY A 99 6.91 -0.31 -0.85
N ASN A 100 8.17 -0.68 -1.00
CA ASN A 100 8.66 -1.47 -2.11
C ASN A 100 9.85 -2.34 -1.66
N THR A 101 10.38 -3.14 -2.59
CA THR A 101 11.52 -4.03 -2.31
C THR A 101 12.79 -3.26 -1.89
N LEU A 102 12.95 -2.01 -2.33
CA LEU A 102 14.14 -1.20 -2.06
C LEU A 102 14.13 -0.62 -0.65
N MET A 103 13.00 -0.08 -0.23
CA MET A 103 12.84 0.58 1.07
C MET A 103 12.35 -0.38 2.17
N GLY A 104 11.56 -1.38 1.81
CA GLY A 104 10.72 -2.14 2.72
C GLY A 104 9.40 -1.39 2.98
N LEU A 105 8.82 -1.58 4.15
CA LEU A 105 7.57 -0.89 4.52
C LEU A 105 7.88 0.41 5.28
N ALA A 106 7.22 1.48 4.89
CA ALA A 106 7.16 2.73 5.63
C ALA A 106 6.33 2.55 6.92
N CYS A 107 6.64 3.37 7.92
CA CYS A 107 5.89 3.45 9.14
C CYS A 107 4.63 4.29 8.89
N HIS A 108 3.47 3.79 9.29
CA HIS A 108 2.22 4.51 9.20
C HIS A 108 2.06 5.47 10.41
N LYS A 109 1.60 6.71 10.16
CA LYS A 109 1.15 7.60 11.23
C LYS A 109 0.03 6.89 12.02
N PRO A 110 0.06 6.85 13.36
CA PRO A 110 -1.05 6.31 14.13
C PRO A 110 -2.37 6.94 13.71
N PHE A 111 -3.41 6.12 13.60
CA PHE A 111 -4.74 6.61 13.20
C PHE A 111 -5.27 7.61 14.23
N ASP A 112 -5.69 8.76 13.74
CA ASP A 112 -6.42 9.78 14.49
C ASP A 112 -7.68 10.17 13.71
N PRO A 113 -8.89 10.08 14.28
CA PRO A 113 -10.12 10.52 13.63
C PRO A 113 -10.08 11.98 13.17
N ALA A 114 -9.32 12.84 13.85
CA ALA A 114 -9.16 14.25 13.50
C ALA A 114 -8.46 14.48 12.15
N ASP A 115 -7.69 13.48 11.67
CA ASP A 115 -7.04 13.55 10.36
C ASP A 115 -8.00 13.28 9.17
N ASN A 116 -9.30 13.11 9.41
CA ASN A 116 -10.27 12.78 8.35
C ASN A 116 -9.85 11.57 7.50
N TYR A 117 -9.29 10.53 8.16
CA TYR A 117 -8.76 9.31 7.53
C TYR A 117 -7.59 9.52 6.57
N ALA A 118 -6.98 10.70 6.55
CA ALA A 118 -5.74 10.93 5.80
C ALA A 118 -4.66 9.93 6.23
N ILE A 119 -3.85 9.52 5.25
CA ILE A 119 -2.81 8.53 5.47
C ILE A 119 -1.46 9.21 5.26
N THR A 120 -0.61 9.13 6.28
CA THR A 120 0.75 9.64 6.21
C THR A 120 1.73 8.52 6.53
N TYR A 121 2.77 8.42 5.72
CA TYR A 121 3.83 7.44 5.87
C TYR A 121 5.15 8.10 6.18
N TYR A 122 5.95 7.46 7.02
CA TYR A 122 7.29 7.89 7.39
C TYR A 122 8.30 6.80 7.05
N PRO A 123 9.50 7.14 6.57
CA PRO A 123 10.50 6.14 6.24
C PRO A 123 10.91 5.34 7.50
N PRO A 124 11.33 4.07 7.34
CA PRO A 124 11.84 3.27 8.44
C PRO A 124 13.29 3.68 8.77
N SER A 125 13.46 4.92 9.25
CA SER A 125 14.76 5.50 9.60
C SER A 125 15.47 4.67 10.70
N PRO A 126 16.81 4.55 10.68
CA PRO A 126 17.74 5.16 9.70
C PRO A 126 17.95 4.33 8.43
N ARG A 127 17.23 3.21 8.27
CA ARG A 127 17.41 2.29 7.14
C ARG A 127 17.05 2.90 5.80
N ALA A 128 16.07 3.77 5.77
CA ALA A 128 15.67 4.49 4.58
C ALA A 128 15.31 5.94 4.88
N VAL A 129 15.42 6.79 3.87
CA VAL A 129 15.01 8.20 3.88
C VAL A 129 14.05 8.42 2.72
N ILE A 130 12.99 9.18 2.95
CA ILE A 130 12.06 9.68 1.93
C ILE A 130 12.26 11.18 1.81
N GLU A 131 12.48 11.65 0.60
CA GLU A 131 12.49 13.07 0.26
C GLU A 131 11.39 13.35 -0.76
N MET A 132 10.70 14.46 -0.61
CA MET A 132 9.71 14.92 -1.60
C MET A 132 10.36 16.04 -2.40
N VAL A 133 10.64 15.77 -3.69
CA VAL A 133 11.44 16.66 -4.54
C VAL A 133 10.63 17.23 -5.69
N ASN A 134 11.07 18.38 -6.17
CA ASN A 134 10.53 19.00 -7.37
C ASN A 134 10.74 18.07 -8.58
N PRO A 135 9.69 17.68 -9.32
CA PRO A 135 9.83 16.80 -10.48
C PRO A 135 10.76 17.33 -11.56
N ASP A 136 10.83 18.66 -11.73
CA ASP A 136 11.66 19.33 -12.75
C ASP A 136 13.09 19.57 -12.28
N ASN A 137 13.31 19.65 -10.97
CA ASN A 137 14.63 19.80 -10.36
C ASN A 137 14.76 18.93 -9.09
N PRO A 138 15.15 17.65 -9.21
CA PRO A 138 15.22 16.72 -8.09
C PRO A 138 16.21 17.09 -6.98
N GLU A 139 17.05 18.10 -7.16
CA GLU A 139 17.92 18.62 -6.11
C GLU A 139 17.20 19.55 -5.12
N GLU A 140 15.99 19.98 -5.46
CA GLU A 140 15.18 20.88 -4.63
C GLU A 140 14.03 20.13 -3.96
N PRO A 141 13.97 20.11 -2.61
CA PRO A 141 12.80 19.60 -1.92
C PRO A 141 11.61 20.55 -2.11
N VAL A 142 10.40 19.99 -2.19
CA VAL A 142 9.18 20.82 -2.16
C VAL A 142 8.87 21.29 -0.73
N GLU A 143 8.10 22.34 -0.60
CA GLU A 143 7.59 22.81 0.70
C GLU A 143 6.63 21.78 1.34
N TYR A 144 6.44 21.84 2.65
CA TYR A 144 5.46 21.03 3.35
C TYR A 144 4.03 21.26 2.82
N GLY A 145 3.28 20.18 2.69
CA GLY A 145 1.95 20.18 2.09
C GLY A 145 1.91 20.34 0.56
N LYS A 146 3.08 20.44 -0.09
CA LYS A 146 3.14 20.49 -1.56
C LYS A 146 3.44 19.13 -2.14
N THR A 147 2.85 18.89 -3.31
CA THR A 147 3.09 17.68 -4.09
C THR A 147 4.49 17.71 -4.69
N GLY A 148 5.21 16.62 -4.52
CA GLY A 148 6.51 16.37 -5.13
C GLY A 148 6.63 14.92 -5.56
N ARG A 149 7.71 14.61 -6.22
CA ARG A 149 8.06 13.24 -6.57
C ARG A 149 8.79 12.56 -5.41
N VAL A 150 8.49 11.30 -5.18
CA VAL A 150 9.14 10.51 -4.12
C VAL A 150 10.56 10.17 -4.53
N MET A 151 11.51 10.54 -3.70
CA MET A 151 12.91 10.14 -3.80
C MET A 151 13.29 9.31 -2.59
N LEU A 152 13.88 8.13 -2.83
CA LEU A 152 14.28 7.19 -1.79
C LEU A 152 15.80 7.12 -1.68
N THR A 153 16.29 7.07 -0.46
CA THR A 153 17.67 6.63 -0.16
C THR A 153 17.61 5.43 0.79
N THR A 154 18.20 4.31 0.41
CA THR A 154 18.26 3.11 1.24
C THR A 154 19.67 2.93 1.81
N LEU A 155 19.76 2.72 3.13
CA LEU A 155 21.00 2.69 3.91
C LEU A 155 21.09 1.38 4.70
N THR A 156 21.22 0.25 4.03
CA THR A 156 21.41 -1.04 4.68
C THR A 156 22.81 -1.61 4.40
N LYS A 157 23.24 -2.60 5.18
CA LYS A 157 24.53 -3.26 4.94
C LYS A 157 24.58 -3.97 3.59
N ASP A 158 23.45 -4.56 3.17
CA ASP A 158 23.38 -5.42 2.00
C ASP A 158 22.93 -4.64 0.75
N PHE A 159 22.40 -3.43 0.96
CA PHE A 159 21.82 -2.67 -0.11
C PHE A 159 21.94 -1.16 0.16
N PHE A 160 22.69 -0.49 -0.70
CA PHE A 160 22.82 0.97 -0.69
C PHE A 160 22.36 1.54 -2.04
N MET A 161 21.29 2.32 -2.01
CA MET A 161 20.79 3.03 -3.18
C MET A 161 20.55 4.49 -2.80
N PRO A 162 21.43 5.39 -3.19
CA PRO A 162 21.27 6.82 -2.92
C PRO A 162 20.32 7.45 -3.95
N ARG A 163 19.40 8.28 -3.46
CA ARG A 163 18.57 9.21 -4.26
C ARG A 163 17.92 8.57 -5.46
N PHE A 164 17.24 7.45 -5.25
CA PHE A 164 16.45 6.78 -6.28
C PHE A 164 15.11 7.50 -6.47
N LEU A 165 14.88 8.02 -7.66
CA LEU A 165 13.65 8.71 -8.01
C LEU A 165 12.55 7.69 -8.34
N GLU A 166 11.58 7.57 -7.42
CA GLU A 166 10.46 6.64 -7.56
C GLU A 166 9.45 7.08 -8.63
N ARG A 167 8.59 6.15 -9.01
CA ARG A 167 7.47 6.42 -9.90
C ARG A 167 6.25 7.02 -9.21
N ASP A 168 6.35 7.26 -7.92
CA ASP A 168 5.28 7.80 -7.10
C ASP A 168 5.47 9.29 -6.84
N GLU A 169 4.36 9.99 -6.64
CA GLU A 169 4.26 11.34 -6.13
C GLU A 169 3.41 11.36 -4.86
N GLY A 170 3.53 12.42 -4.09
CA GLY A 170 2.73 12.62 -2.89
C GLY A 170 2.97 14.00 -2.31
N GLU A 171 2.37 14.30 -1.18
CA GLU A 171 2.56 15.56 -0.47
C GLU A 171 3.60 15.39 0.63
N ARG A 172 4.54 16.35 0.72
CA ARG A 172 5.55 16.34 1.78
C ARG A 172 4.86 16.57 3.14
N ALA A 173 5.03 15.63 4.05
CA ALA A 173 4.47 15.70 5.40
C ALA A 173 5.53 16.09 6.42
N GLU A 174 5.11 16.95 7.37
CA GLU A 174 5.96 17.39 8.47
C GLU A 174 6.34 16.24 9.40
N PRO A 175 7.52 16.33 10.05
CA PRO A 175 7.88 15.43 11.15
C PRO A 175 6.84 15.46 12.27
N ILE A 176 6.70 14.34 12.96
CA ILE A 176 5.91 14.24 14.20
C ILE A 176 6.79 13.72 15.34
N GLU A 177 6.34 13.85 16.57
CA GLU A 177 7.10 13.40 17.75
C GLU A 177 7.58 11.96 17.62
N LYS A 178 6.72 11.06 17.15
CA LYS A 178 7.04 9.64 16.95
C LYS A 178 8.01 9.39 15.80
N TYR A 179 7.97 10.23 14.78
CA TYR A 179 8.79 10.14 13.57
C TYR A 179 9.39 11.52 13.26
N PRO A 180 10.57 11.84 13.86
CA PRO A 180 11.20 13.18 13.76
C PRO A 180 11.95 13.40 12.44
N TRP A 181 11.36 12.97 11.33
CA TRP A 181 11.83 13.14 9.96
C TRP A 181 10.66 13.31 9.00
N ASP A 182 10.93 13.81 7.82
CA ASP A 182 9.91 14.05 6.81
C ASP A 182 9.16 12.78 6.42
N GLY A 183 7.88 12.94 6.16
CA GLY A 183 6.99 11.89 5.67
C GLY A 183 6.38 12.24 4.32
N VAL A 184 5.49 11.37 3.87
CA VAL A 184 4.70 11.54 2.66
C VAL A 184 3.24 11.16 2.90
N SER A 185 2.32 11.99 2.40
CA SER A 185 0.88 11.72 2.37
C SER A 185 0.34 11.72 0.93
N ASN A 186 -0.88 11.24 0.75
CA ASN A 186 -1.55 11.21 -0.55
C ASN A 186 -0.71 10.57 -1.67
N VAL A 187 -0.03 9.46 -1.34
CA VAL A 187 0.86 8.74 -2.27
C VAL A 187 0.07 8.12 -3.40
N ARG A 188 0.48 8.41 -4.62
CA ARG A 188 -0.12 7.92 -5.85
C ARG A 188 0.92 7.80 -6.97
N VAL A 189 0.56 7.17 -8.06
CA VAL A 189 1.43 7.11 -9.25
C VAL A 189 1.66 8.50 -9.81
N PHE A 190 2.92 8.84 -10.08
CA PHE A 190 3.30 10.12 -10.69
C PHE A 190 2.54 10.36 -12.00
N ALA A 191 1.87 11.51 -12.12
CA ALA A 191 0.92 11.78 -13.19
C ALA A 191 1.47 11.54 -14.60
N GLN A 192 2.72 11.89 -14.85
CA GLN A 192 3.36 11.69 -16.16
C GLN A 192 3.65 10.20 -16.50
N LEU A 193 3.58 9.31 -15.52
CA LEU A 193 3.82 7.87 -15.69
C LEU A 193 2.53 7.05 -15.66
N GLN A 194 1.37 7.65 -15.42
CA GLN A 194 0.09 6.93 -15.26
C GLN A 194 -0.26 6.02 -16.45
N GLU A 195 0.03 6.44 -17.68
CA GLU A 195 -0.22 5.61 -18.87
C GLU A 195 0.70 4.39 -18.98
N SER A 196 1.88 4.44 -18.36
CA SER A 196 2.88 3.37 -18.42
C SER A 196 2.82 2.41 -17.24
N VAL A 197 2.14 2.79 -16.16
CA VAL A 197 2.06 2.01 -14.93
C VAL A 197 0.73 1.26 -14.88
N ILE A 198 0.82 -0.05 -14.73
CA ILE A 198 -0.36 -0.88 -14.51
C ILE A 198 -0.75 -0.72 -13.05
N VAL A 199 -1.78 0.08 -12.82
CA VAL A 199 -2.34 0.30 -11.48
C VAL A 199 -3.22 -0.89 -11.12
N GLY A 200 -2.87 -1.53 -10.00
CA GLY A 200 -3.74 -2.48 -9.31
C GLY A 200 -4.29 -3.61 -10.15
N VAL A 201 -3.57 -4.67 -10.21
CA VAL A 201 -3.98 -5.90 -10.90
C VAL A 201 -4.89 -6.77 -10.01
N TYR A 202 -5.31 -6.25 -8.87
CA TYR A 202 -6.04 -6.99 -7.85
C TYR A 202 -7.44 -6.47 -7.65
#